data_03fa03edb98516a8b62c35222b503aff
#
_entry.id   03fa03edb98516a8b62c35222b503aff
#
_cell.length_a   1.000
_cell.length_b   1.000
_cell.length_c   1.000
_cell.angle_alpha   90.00
_cell.angle_beta   90.00
_cell.angle_gamma   90.00
#
_symmetry.space_group_name_H-M   'P 1'
#
loop_
_entity.id
_entity.type
_entity.pdbx_description
1 polymer ?
#
loop_
_entity_poly.entity_id
_entity_poly.type
_entity_poly.pdbx_seq_one_letter_code
_entity_poly.pdbx_strand_id
1 'polypeptide(L)'
;MLKSLFQRFSQASAVALGLGLAFAAQAQSTDVTYLLPAPPNLPAFAPWIIAQQKGYYAAQNLNMTFIAAKGGVDVAKQIGAGNAMLGGALGDTPIVVRANGIPVRNVAVLGAGGVTMIATNAAQNINSITDLKGKTVTVMSYSDTTYYALLASLRKAGLSKNDVNIQAAGPAGVWQLFSADKAVAMAGVPDWVINAEEAGVKIKLIPQAQIFDSMAQSILASDDAIKHHPDIVRGTVQATLHGMRDIIEDPRAAAVTFAKAVPAYAGKEDSLENIFKLYVEHVYANQTVPGRIDPVRLEAVRQFYVSEGIVTQEPKLDDLYTNQFIDTQTAAQ
;
A
#
# COMPACT_ATOMS: atom_id res chain seq x y z
N MET A 1 84.03 -57.19 1.40
CA MET A 1 84.44 -55.84 1.79
C MET A 1 83.25 -54.94 1.65
N LEU A 2 82.72 -54.57 2.73
CA LEU A 2 82.67 -53.28 3.39
C LEU A 2 82.12 -52.20 2.48
N LYS A 3 81.10 -51.48 2.75
CA LYS A 3 80.58 -50.72 3.88
C LYS A 3 79.26 -50.17 3.47
N SER A 4 78.23 -50.34 4.22
CA SER A 4 77.49 -49.40 5.10
C SER A 4 77.45 -48.01 4.60
N LEU A 5 76.22 -47.49 4.48
CA LEU A 5 75.94 -46.18 4.98
C LEU A 5 74.46 -45.78 4.96
N PHE A 6 73.99 -45.60 6.12
CA PHE A 6 73.10 -44.58 6.60
C PHE A 6 71.90 -44.09 5.72
N GLN A 7 70.82 -44.63 6.10
CA GLN A 7 69.46 -43.99 5.96
C GLN A 7 69.46 -42.66 6.70
N ARG A 8 69.08 -41.62 6.03
CA ARG A 8 68.48 -40.46 6.66
C ARG A 8 67.08 -40.33 6.20
N PHE A 9 66.17 -40.63 7.10
CA PHE A 9 64.77 -40.31 6.99
C PHE A 9 64.64 -38.78 7.06
N SER A 10 64.10 -38.20 6.00
CA SER A 10 63.59 -36.86 5.98
C SER A 10 62.08 -36.98 5.97
N GLN A 11 61.48 -36.69 7.11
CA GLN A 11 60.03 -36.52 7.27
C GLN A 11 59.61 -35.26 6.54
N ALA A 12 58.94 -35.41 5.40
CA ALA A 12 58.19 -34.35 4.75
C ALA A 12 56.79 -34.34 5.37
N SER A 13 56.57 -33.41 6.28
CA SER A 13 55.22 -33.11 6.79
C SER A 13 54.40 -32.51 5.66
N ALA A 14 53.49 -33.29 5.12
CA ALA A 14 52.41 -32.78 4.23
C ALA A 14 51.40 -31.99 5.06
N VAL A 15 51.53 -30.66 5.04
CA VAL A 15 50.49 -29.77 5.50
C VAL A 15 49.38 -29.80 4.45
N ALA A 16 48.34 -30.56 4.72
CA ALA A 16 47.10 -30.51 3.95
C ALA A 16 46.40 -29.19 4.31
N LEU A 17 46.57 -28.15 3.48
CA LEU A 17 45.69 -26.98 3.49
C LEU A 17 44.30 -27.43 3.03
N GLY A 18 43.42 -27.72 3.99
CA GLY A 18 42.00 -27.84 3.76
C GLY A 18 41.44 -26.47 3.37
N LEU A 19 41.35 -26.17 2.08
CA LEU A 19 40.49 -25.11 1.56
C LEU A 19 39.03 -25.55 1.81
N GLY A 20 38.49 -25.13 2.96
CA GLY A 20 37.06 -25.15 3.23
C GLY A 20 36.38 -24.19 2.25
N LEU A 21 35.94 -24.71 1.11
CA LEU A 21 34.95 -24.04 0.29
C LEU A 21 33.66 -23.97 1.13
N ALA A 22 33.52 -22.85 1.85
CA ALA A 22 32.23 -22.45 2.36
C ALA A 22 31.34 -22.20 1.13
N PHE A 23 30.62 -23.21 0.71
CA PHE A 23 29.42 -22.99 -0.11
C PHE A 23 28.51 -22.12 0.73
N ALA A 24 28.53 -20.80 0.49
CA ALA A 24 27.46 -19.93 0.86
C ALA A 24 26.23 -20.53 0.13
N ALA A 25 25.43 -21.28 0.87
CA ALA A 25 24.12 -21.71 0.38
C ALA A 25 23.40 -20.41 0.03
N GLN A 26 23.36 -20.09 -1.26
CA GLN A 26 22.59 -18.97 -1.78
C GLN A 26 21.16 -19.32 -1.46
N ALA A 27 20.61 -18.70 -0.43
CA ALA A 27 19.21 -18.90 -0.07
C ALA A 27 18.40 -18.65 -1.32
N GLN A 28 17.71 -19.68 -1.79
CA GLN A 28 16.87 -19.62 -2.99
C GLN A 28 15.78 -18.55 -2.70
N SER A 29 15.68 -17.53 -3.58
CA SER A 29 14.66 -16.51 -3.43
C SER A 29 13.27 -17.16 -3.51
N THR A 30 12.37 -16.71 -2.65
CA THR A 30 10.98 -17.16 -2.62
C THR A 30 10.14 -16.32 -3.56
N ASP A 31 9.47 -16.94 -4.53
CA ASP A 31 8.53 -16.25 -5.41
C ASP A 31 7.26 -15.87 -4.64
N VAL A 32 6.89 -14.60 -4.67
CA VAL A 32 5.71 -14.06 -3.98
C VAL A 32 4.83 -13.30 -4.96
N THR A 33 3.60 -13.77 -5.14
CA THR A 33 2.55 -13.01 -5.82
C THR A 33 1.91 -12.06 -4.82
N TYR A 34 1.92 -10.76 -5.17
CA TYR A 34 1.32 -9.68 -4.39
C TYR A 34 0.24 -8.99 -5.21
N LEU A 35 -0.98 -8.90 -4.66
CA LEU A 35 -2.10 -8.27 -5.35
C LEU A 35 -2.19 -6.79 -5.02
N LEU A 36 -2.38 -5.95 -6.03
CA LEU A 36 -2.65 -4.52 -5.89
C LEU A 36 -4.07 -4.19 -6.39
N PRO A 37 -4.78 -3.23 -5.79
CA PRO A 37 -6.19 -2.94 -6.11
C PRO A 37 -6.39 -2.30 -7.49
N ALA A 38 -5.31 -1.91 -8.16
CA ALA A 38 -5.29 -1.29 -9.49
C ALA A 38 -3.94 -1.60 -10.19
N PRO A 39 -3.71 -1.16 -11.42
CA PRO A 39 -2.45 -1.42 -12.14
C PRO A 39 -1.20 -1.04 -11.34
N PRO A 40 -0.20 -1.93 -11.20
CA PRO A 40 0.98 -1.71 -10.36
C PRO A 40 1.83 -0.49 -10.73
N ASN A 41 1.72 -0.02 -11.97
CA ASN A 41 2.45 1.12 -12.49
C ASN A 41 1.89 2.49 -12.08
N LEU A 42 0.86 2.55 -11.24
CA LEU A 42 0.33 3.81 -10.72
C LEU A 42 1.19 4.36 -9.58
N PRO A 43 1.38 5.69 -9.47
CA PRO A 43 2.17 6.32 -8.42
C PRO A 43 1.68 6.01 -7.01
N ALA A 44 0.39 5.71 -6.83
CA ALA A 44 -0.18 5.22 -5.58
C ALA A 44 0.57 4.00 -5.00
N PHE A 45 1.25 3.22 -5.84
CA PHE A 45 1.98 2.02 -5.41
C PHE A 45 3.51 2.23 -5.39
N ALA A 46 3.95 3.48 -5.36
CA ALA A 46 5.36 3.82 -5.34
C ALA A 46 6.17 3.13 -4.22
N PRO A 47 5.68 2.98 -2.96
CA PRO A 47 6.42 2.26 -1.93
C PRO A 47 6.85 0.86 -2.35
N TRP A 48 5.95 0.10 -3.01
CA TRP A 48 6.22 -1.27 -3.48
C TRP A 48 7.16 -1.29 -4.69
N ILE A 49 6.94 -0.41 -5.66
CA ILE A 49 7.75 -0.37 -6.89
C ILE A 49 9.17 0.12 -6.60
N ILE A 50 9.33 1.14 -5.75
CA ILE A 50 10.65 1.63 -5.31
C ILE A 50 11.38 0.55 -4.52
N ALA A 51 10.68 -0.15 -3.61
CA ALA A 51 11.28 -1.25 -2.85
C ALA A 51 11.78 -2.37 -3.79
N GLN A 52 11.05 -2.70 -4.84
CA GLN A 52 11.48 -3.66 -5.86
C GLN A 52 12.68 -3.14 -6.64
N GLN A 53 12.61 -1.90 -7.16
CA GLN A 53 13.66 -1.29 -7.97
C GLN A 53 14.99 -1.13 -7.20
N LYS A 54 14.92 -0.86 -5.91
CA LYS A 54 16.08 -0.73 -5.03
C LYS A 54 16.59 -2.07 -4.44
N GLY A 55 15.90 -3.17 -4.75
CA GLY A 55 16.30 -4.52 -4.33
C GLY A 55 15.98 -4.82 -2.86
N TYR A 56 15.10 -4.07 -2.20
CA TYR A 56 14.78 -4.29 -0.78
C TYR A 56 14.07 -5.64 -0.55
N TYR A 57 13.25 -6.08 -1.51
CA TYR A 57 12.66 -7.44 -1.45
C TYR A 57 13.72 -8.52 -1.69
N ALA A 58 14.62 -8.31 -2.65
CA ALA A 58 15.71 -9.25 -2.92
C ALA A 58 16.63 -9.42 -1.70
N ALA A 59 16.88 -8.35 -0.94
CA ALA A 59 17.63 -8.40 0.32
C ALA A 59 16.91 -9.23 1.41
N GLN A 60 15.58 -9.45 1.27
CA GLN A 60 14.79 -10.34 2.12
C GLN A 60 14.62 -11.73 1.49
N ASN A 61 15.38 -12.08 0.44
CA ASN A 61 15.23 -13.29 -0.36
C ASN A 61 13.83 -13.48 -0.97
N LEU A 62 13.15 -12.39 -1.33
CA LEU A 62 11.83 -12.38 -1.95
C LEU A 62 11.94 -11.92 -3.42
N ASN A 63 11.28 -12.66 -4.31
CA ASN A 63 11.08 -12.29 -5.70
C ASN A 63 9.61 -11.92 -5.89
N MET A 64 9.31 -10.62 -5.92
CA MET A 64 7.94 -10.10 -5.93
C MET A 64 7.38 -10.00 -7.34
N THR A 65 6.16 -10.50 -7.53
CA THR A 65 5.35 -10.26 -8.73
C THR A 65 4.08 -9.52 -8.35
N PHE A 66 3.89 -8.31 -8.89
CA PHE A 66 2.71 -7.49 -8.63
C PHE A 66 1.64 -7.71 -9.69
N ILE A 67 0.42 -8.04 -9.26
CA ILE A 67 -0.73 -8.31 -10.12
C ILE A 67 -1.89 -7.40 -9.74
N ALA A 68 -2.56 -6.81 -10.75
CA ALA A 68 -3.73 -5.98 -10.53
C ALA A 68 -4.98 -6.81 -10.21
N ALA A 69 -5.71 -6.41 -9.19
CA ALA A 69 -7.08 -6.83 -8.88
C ALA A 69 -8.07 -5.69 -9.17
N LYS A 70 -9.35 -5.89 -8.85
CA LYS A 70 -10.43 -4.94 -9.15
C LYS A 70 -10.88 -4.13 -7.92
N GLY A 71 -9.91 -3.56 -7.16
CA GLY A 71 -10.15 -2.82 -5.93
C GLY A 71 -9.75 -3.59 -4.67
N GLY A 72 -9.65 -2.88 -3.54
CA GLY A 72 -9.10 -3.43 -2.29
C GLY A 72 -9.92 -4.59 -1.70
N VAL A 73 -11.25 -4.56 -1.83
CA VAL A 73 -12.11 -5.67 -1.39
C VAL A 73 -11.89 -6.92 -2.26
N ASP A 74 -11.63 -6.75 -3.57
CA ASP A 74 -11.30 -7.87 -4.44
C ASP A 74 -9.93 -8.46 -4.08
N VAL A 75 -8.92 -7.63 -3.81
CA VAL A 75 -7.62 -8.08 -3.25
C VAL A 75 -7.83 -8.95 -2.03
N ALA A 76 -8.58 -8.48 -1.05
CA ALA A 76 -8.82 -9.21 0.19
C ALA A 76 -9.57 -10.54 -0.04
N LYS A 77 -10.55 -10.57 -0.96
CA LYS A 77 -11.26 -11.81 -1.35
C LYS A 77 -10.30 -12.83 -1.99
N GLN A 78 -9.43 -12.39 -2.88
CA GLN A 78 -8.44 -13.25 -3.53
C GLN A 78 -7.44 -13.82 -2.51
N ILE A 79 -6.97 -13.00 -1.56
CA ILE A 79 -6.09 -13.45 -0.46
C ILE A 79 -6.83 -14.47 0.42
N GLY A 80 -8.06 -14.18 0.82
CA GLY A 80 -8.86 -15.08 1.64
C GLY A 80 -9.21 -16.40 0.95
N ALA A 81 -9.26 -16.41 -0.38
CA ALA A 81 -9.45 -17.60 -1.20
C ALA A 81 -8.15 -18.39 -1.46
N GLY A 82 -6.98 -17.90 -1.00
CA GLY A 82 -5.69 -18.55 -1.19
C GLY A 82 -5.04 -18.33 -2.57
N ASN A 83 -5.58 -17.41 -3.39
CA ASN A 83 -5.00 -17.07 -4.69
C ASN A 83 -3.71 -16.25 -4.59
N ALA A 84 -3.48 -15.60 -3.46
CA ALA A 84 -2.23 -14.95 -3.07
C ALA A 84 -2.15 -14.91 -1.53
N MET A 85 -0.93 -14.83 -0.99
CA MET A 85 -0.71 -14.71 0.45
C MET A 85 -0.87 -13.27 0.95
N LEU A 86 -0.52 -12.30 0.11
CA LEU A 86 -0.35 -10.89 0.43
C LEU A 86 -0.95 -9.99 -0.65
N GLY A 87 -1.31 -8.77 -0.25
CA GLY A 87 -1.75 -7.74 -1.18
C GLY A 87 -1.93 -6.39 -0.51
N GLY A 88 -2.21 -5.37 -1.31
CA GLY A 88 -2.44 -4.00 -0.87
C GLY A 88 -3.90 -3.60 -0.94
N ALA A 89 -4.34 -2.83 0.04
CA ALA A 89 -5.64 -2.16 0.06
C ALA A 89 -5.58 -0.96 1.01
N LEU A 90 -6.71 -0.38 1.40
CA LEU A 90 -6.75 0.55 2.53
C LEU A 90 -6.91 -0.23 3.85
N GLY A 91 -6.43 0.35 4.94
CA GLY A 91 -6.39 -0.31 6.25
C GLY A 91 -7.76 -0.60 6.87
N ASP A 92 -8.83 0.00 6.37
CA ASP A 92 -10.22 -0.29 6.74
C ASP A 92 -10.82 -1.48 5.96
N THR A 93 -10.15 -1.99 4.92
CA THR A 93 -10.62 -3.14 4.13
C THR A 93 -10.95 -4.39 4.96
N PRO A 94 -10.15 -4.81 5.97
CA PRO A 94 -10.50 -5.95 6.81
C PRO A 94 -11.83 -5.79 7.53
N ILE A 95 -12.26 -4.57 7.88
CA ILE A 95 -13.56 -4.33 8.50
C ILE A 95 -14.69 -4.83 7.58
N VAL A 96 -14.59 -4.49 6.29
CA VAL A 96 -15.60 -4.85 5.29
C VAL A 96 -15.60 -6.36 5.00
N VAL A 97 -14.42 -6.97 4.89
CA VAL A 97 -14.32 -8.36 4.45
C VAL A 97 -14.45 -9.37 5.58
N ARG A 98 -13.96 -9.06 6.79
CA ARG A 98 -14.15 -9.92 7.98
C ARG A 98 -15.61 -10.02 8.39
N ALA A 99 -16.39 -8.97 8.21
CA ALA A 99 -17.84 -9.01 8.38
C ALA A 99 -18.51 -10.08 7.50
N ASN A 100 -17.84 -10.52 6.43
CA ASN A 100 -18.27 -11.58 5.53
C ASN A 100 -17.46 -12.89 5.68
N GLY A 101 -16.72 -13.05 6.79
CA GLY A 101 -15.98 -14.27 7.11
C GLY A 101 -14.65 -14.46 6.37
N ILE A 102 -14.14 -13.45 5.68
CA ILE A 102 -12.88 -13.56 4.90
C ILE A 102 -11.68 -13.38 5.83
N PRO A 103 -10.76 -14.37 5.96
CA PRO A 103 -9.71 -14.40 6.97
C PRO A 103 -8.46 -13.60 6.55
N VAL A 104 -8.57 -12.27 6.52
CA VAL A 104 -7.51 -11.35 6.12
C VAL A 104 -7.33 -10.26 7.18
N ARG A 105 -6.07 -9.90 7.47
CA ARG A 105 -5.67 -8.85 8.43
C ARG A 105 -4.77 -7.80 7.79
N ASN A 106 -4.74 -6.62 8.37
CA ASN A 106 -3.65 -5.66 8.18
C ASN A 106 -2.40 -6.15 8.91
N VAL A 107 -1.27 -6.10 8.25
CA VAL A 107 0.05 -6.40 8.84
C VAL A 107 0.98 -5.17 8.85
N ALA A 108 0.62 -4.13 8.10
CA ALA A 108 1.21 -2.80 8.17
C ALA A 108 0.24 -1.77 7.56
N VAL A 109 0.33 -0.50 8.00
CA VAL A 109 -0.36 0.63 7.39
C VAL A 109 0.65 1.73 7.04
N LEU A 110 0.57 2.27 5.83
CA LEU A 110 1.55 3.18 5.27
C LEU A 110 1.15 4.64 5.56
N GLY A 111 1.28 5.05 6.80
CA GLY A 111 1.02 6.41 7.23
C GLY A 111 -0.13 6.57 8.24
N ALA A 112 -0.22 7.77 8.80
CA ALA A 112 -1.25 8.15 9.77
C ALA A 112 -2.45 8.87 9.13
N GLY A 113 -2.36 9.34 7.89
CA GLY A 113 -3.44 10.04 7.20
C GLY A 113 -4.32 9.13 6.34
N GLY A 114 -5.57 9.52 6.10
CA GLY A 114 -6.43 8.85 5.12
C GLY A 114 -5.99 9.18 3.69
N VAL A 115 -5.95 8.19 2.81
CA VAL A 115 -5.54 8.40 1.41
C VAL A 115 -6.64 9.04 0.57
N THR A 116 -7.90 8.91 1.00
CA THR A 116 -9.04 9.38 0.22
C THR A 116 -9.14 10.90 0.25
N MET A 117 -9.15 11.50 -0.93
CA MET A 117 -9.42 12.90 -1.17
C MET A 117 -10.72 13.05 -1.96
N ILE A 118 -11.51 14.07 -1.66
CA ILE A 118 -12.65 14.44 -2.48
C ILE A 118 -12.31 15.76 -3.17
N ALA A 119 -12.01 15.64 -4.46
CA ALA A 119 -11.64 16.78 -5.30
C ALA A 119 -12.85 17.28 -6.10
N THR A 120 -12.99 18.60 -6.17
CA THR A 120 -14.04 19.29 -6.92
C THR A 120 -13.43 20.32 -7.88
N ASN A 121 -14.16 20.69 -8.92
CA ASN A 121 -13.77 21.80 -9.78
C ASN A 121 -14.10 23.12 -9.08
N ALA A 122 -13.10 23.97 -8.88
CA ALA A 122 -13.26 25.27 -8.20
C ALA A 122 -14.33 26.18 -8.84
N ALA A 123 -14.61 25.99 -10.15
CA ALA A 123 -15.64 26.75 -10.86
C ALA A 123 -17.07 26.32 -10.51
N GLN A 124 -17.27 25.17 -9.83
CA GLN A 124 -18.59 24.58 -9.63
C GLN A 124 -19.21 24.86 -8.23
N ASN A 125 -18.61 25.75 -7.43
CA ASN A 125 -19.11 26.13 -6.10
C ASN A 125 -19.46 24.97 -5.14
N ILE A 126 -18.77 23.83 -5.27
CA ILE A 126 -18.85 22.72 -4.34
C ILE A 126 -17.84 22.97 -3.21
N ASN A 127 -18.33 23.19 -1.99
CA ASN A 127 -17.48 23.58 -0.85
C ASN A 127 -17.54 22.59 0.30
N SER A 128 -18.51 21.68 0.26
CA SER A 128 -18.78 20.72 1.33
C SER A 128 -19.30 19.40 0.77
N ILE A 129 -19.27 18.38 1.60
CA ILE A 129 -19.87 17.06 1.27
C ILE A 129 -21.38 17.21 1.00
N THR A 130 -22.07 18.10 1.70
CA THR A 130 -23.51 18.31 1.52
C THR A 130 -23.86 18.90 0.14
N ASP A 131 -22.94 19.62 -0.50
CA ASP A 131 -23.15 20.20 -1.83
C ASP A 131 -23.14 19.13 -2.95
N LEU A 132 -22.73 17.90 -2.63
CA LEU A 132 -22.74 16.75 -3.54
C LEU A 132 -24.15 16.16 -3.75
N LYS A 133 -25.16 16.60 -2.97
CA LYS A 133 -26.52 16.10 -3.12
C LYS A 133 -27.07 16.32 -4.53
N GLY A 134 -27.55 15.25 -5.16
CA GLY A 134 -28.04 15.25 -6.55
C GLY A 134 -26.98 15.38 -7.62
N LYS A 135 -25.69 15.35 -7.25
CA LYS A 135 -24.57 15.50 -8.18
C LYS A 135 -23.93 14.16 -8.51
N THR A 136 -23.15 14.15 -9.61
CA THR A 136 -22.36 12.99 -10.00
C THR A 136 -20.95 13.06 -9.38
N VAL A 137 -20.54 11.98 -8.72
CA VAL A 137 -19.21 11.80 -8.15
C VAL A 137 -18.60 10.53 -8.74
N THR A 138 -17.39 10.61 -9.29
CA THR A 138 -16.68 9.44 -9.79
C THR A 138 -15.90 8.74 -8.69
N VAL A 139 -15.87 7.40 -8.78
CA VAL A 139 -15.05 6.50 -7.96
C VAL A 139 -14.37 5.47 -8.88
N MET A 140 -13.32 4.81 -8.41
CA MET A 140 -12.64 3.78 -9.19
C MET A 140 -13.56 2.57 -9.44
N SER A 141 -14.07 1.97 -8.38
CA SER A 141 -15.01 0.85 -8.43
C SER A 141 -15.80 0.74 -7.13
N TYR A 142 -16.91 0.00 -7.15
CA TYR A 142 -17.71 -0.25 -5.93
C TYR A 142 -17.07 -1.28 -4.98
N SER A 143 -16.01 -1.95 -5.41
CA SER A 143 -15.17 -2.83 -4.59
C SER A 143 -13.88 -2.17 -4.11
N ASP A 144 -13.67 -0.89 -4.42
CA ASP A 144 -12.55 -0.10 -3.95
C ASP A 144 -12.84 0.53 -2.59
N THR A 145 -11.84 0.59 -1.72
CA THR A 145 -12.04 1.12 -0.37
C THR A 145 -12.19 2.64 -0.35
N THR A 146 -11.76 3.38 -1.39
CA THR A 146 -12.09 4.82 -1.53
C THR A 146 -13.59 5.05 -1.71
N TYR A 147 -14.31 4.10 -2.34
CA TYR A 147 -15.77 4.13 -2.39
C TYR A 147 -16.40 4.05 -1.00
N TYR A 148 -15.91 3.16 -0.14
CA TYR A 148 -16.41 3.05 1.24
C TYR A 148 -16.08 4.30 2.06
N ALA A 149 -14.90 4.90 1.86
CA ALA A 149 -14.56 6.18 2.49
C ALA A 149 -15.46 7.33 2.02
N LEU A 150 -15.88 7.35 0.74
CA LEU A 150 -16.90 8.28 0.25
C LEU A 150 -18.25 8.03 0.94
N LEU A 151 -18.71 6.78 1.04
CA LEU A 151 -19.97 6.45 1.72
C LEU A 151 -19.94 6.92 3.18
N ALA A 152 -18.83 6.69 3.88
CA ALA A 152 -18.63 7.13 5.24
C ALA A 152 -18.64 8.66 5.36
N SER A 153 -18.03 9.36 4.40
CA SER A 153 -18.05 10.84 4.35
C SER A 153 -19.46 11.40 4.10
N LEU A 154 -20.22 10.78 3.21
CA LEU A 154 -21.63 11.13 2.99
C LEU A 154 -22.46 10.94 4.25
N ARG A 155 -22.32 9.80 4.93
CA ARG A 155 -23.02 9.52 6.19
C ARG A 155 -22.67 10.51 7.29
N LYS A 156 -21.37 10.82 7.46
CA LYS A 156 -20.91 11.86 8.40
C LYS A 156 -21.58 13.23 8.15
N ALA A 157 -21.90 13.51 6.88
CA ALA A 157 -22.60 14.73 6.45
C ALA A 157 -24.13 14.62 6.44
N GLY A 158 -24.72 13.52 6.93
CA GLY A 158 -26.16 13.30 6.95
C GLY A 158 -26.77 12.88 5.60
N LEU A 159 -25.92 12.48 4.64
CA LEU A 159 -26.36 12.00 3.32
C LEU A 159 -26.25 10.48 3.24
N SER A 160 -26.92 9.91 2.26
CA SER A 160 -26.82 8.50 1.88
C SER A 160 -26.25 8.33 0.46
N LYS A 161 -25.89 7.12 0.10
CA LYS A 161 -25.49 6.80 -1.29
C LYS A 161 -26.57 7.11 -2.33
N ASN A 162 -27.86 7.16 -1.92
CA ASN A 162 -28.97 7.45 -2.82
C ASN A 162 -29.15 8.95 -3.06
N ASP A 163 -28.52 9.80 -2.25
CA ASP A 163 -28.55 11.26 -2.41
C ASP A 163 -27.53 11.74 -3.44
N VAL A 164 -26.60 10.89 -3.91
CA VAL A 164 -25.50 11.21 -4.82
C VAL A 164 -25.46 10.20 -5.96
N ASN A 165 -25.25 10.67 -7.19
CA ASN A 165 -25.05 9.77 -8.33
C ASN A 165 -23.58 9.31 -8.34
N ILE A 166 -23.29 8.15 -7.73
CA ILE A 166 -21.92 7.62 -7.66
C ILE A 166 -21.66 6.76 -8.89
N GLN A 167 -20.64 7.15 -9.68
CA GLN A 167 -20.28 6.49 -10.94
C GLN A 167 -18.91 5.80 -10.83
N ALA A 168 -18.89 4.47 -10.95
CA ALA A 168 -17.67 3.71 -11.09
C ALA A 168 -17.08 3.88 -12.50
N ALA A 169 -15.82 4.29 -12.60
CA ALA A 169 -15.20 4.72 -13.86
C ALA A 169 -13.85 4.04 -14.16
N GLY A 170 -13.37 3.17 -13.26
CA GLY A 170 -12.03 2.58 -13.36
C GLY A 170 -10.90 3.56 -12.99
N PRO A 171 -9.66 3.08 -12.88
CA PRO A 171 -8.54 3.87 -12.34
C PRO A 171 -8.14 5.08 -13.21
N ALA A 172 -8.33 5.03 -14.52
CA ALA A 172 -8.11 6.19 -15.39
C ALA A 172 -9.37 7.05 -15.51
N GLY A 173 -10.54 6.43 -15.68
CA GLY A 173 -11.81 7.13 -15.89
C GLY A 173 -12.21 8.01 -14.73
N VAL A 174 -11.81 7.69 -13.48
CA VAL A 174 -12.18 8.45 -12.28
C VAL A 174 -11.80 9.93 -12.40
N TRP A 175 -10.58 10.25 -12.79
CA TRP A 175 -10.12 11.62 -12.97
C TRP A 175 -10.42 12.18 -14.39
N GLN A 176 -10.45 11.32 -15.43
CA GLN A 176 -10.75 11.75 -16.79
C GLN A 176 -12.18 12.25 -16.95
N LEU A 177 -13.17 11.53 -16.41
CA LEU A 177 -14.57 11.96 -16.44
C LEU A 177 -14.78 13.23 -15.62
N PHE A 178 -14.11 13.34 -14.48
CA PHE A 178 -14.12 14.55 -13.68
C PHE A 178 -13.50 15.73 -14.46
N SER A 179 -12.35 15.57 -15.09
CA SER A 179 -11.69 16.60 -15.89
C SER A 179 -12.49 17.01 -17.13
N ALA A 180 -13.33 16.10 -17.65
CA ALA A 180 -14.23 16.38 -18.79
C ALA A 180 -15.60 16.95 -18.37
N ASP A 181 -15.75 17.43 -17.11
CA ASP A 181 -17.02 17.95 -16.55
C ASP A 181 -18.20 16.97 -16.62
N LYS A 182 -17.93 15.64 -16.66
CA LYS A 182 -18.96 14.60 -16.59
C LYS A 182 -19.32 14.24 -15.13
N ALA A 183 -18.53 14.71 -14.18
CA ALA A 183 -18.78 14.64 -12.75
C ALA A 183 -18.32 15.95 -12.10
N VAL A 184 -18.99 16.37 -11.03
CA VAL A 184 -18.64 17.60 -10.28
C VAL A 184 -17.54 17.35 -9.26
N ALA A 185 -17.34 16.09 -8.89
CA ALA A 185 -16.32 15.67 -7.94
C ALA A 185 -15.80 14.27 -8.28
N MET A 186 -14.62 13.96 -7.73
CA MET A 186 -14.09 12.61 -7.68
C MET A 186 -13.70 12.28 -6.24
N ALA A 187 -13.97 11.05 -5.80
CA ALA A 187 -13.36 10.47 -4.62
C ALA A 187 -12.16 9.64 -5.06
N GLY A 188 -10.97 10.12 -4.77
CA GLY A 188 -9.73 9.59 -5.32
C GLY A 188 -8.56 9.66 -4.36
N VAL A 189 -7.39 9.64 -4.91
CA VAL A 189 -6.10 9.61 -4.26
C VAL A 189 -5.18 10.70 -4.83
N PRO A 190 -4.06 11.05 -4.20
CA PRO A 190 -3.19 12.16 -4.62
C PRO A 190 -2.81 12.17 -6.11
N ASP A 191 -2.48 11.03 -6.69
CA ASP A 191 -2.11 10.95 -8.11
C ASP A 191 -3.24 11.32 -9.06
N TRP A 192 -4.50 11.01 -8.73
CA TRP A 192 -5.63 11.44 -9.55
C TRP A 192 -5.93 12.92 -9.41
N VAL A 193 -5.65 13.52 -8.26
CA VAL A 193 -5.74 14.97 -8.05
C VAL A 193 -4.75 15.67 -8.98
N ILE A 194 -3.48 15.29 -8.95
CA ILE A 194 -2.44 15.89 -9.80
C ILE A 194 -2.75 15.65 -11.30
N ASN A 195 -3.17 14.45 -11.70
CA ASN A 195 -3.55 14.17 -13.08
C ASN A 195 -4.69 15.08 -13.57
N ALA A 196 -5.67 15.39 -12.73
CA ALA A 196 -6.75 16.30 -13.08
C ALA A 196 -6.27 17.77 -13.16
N GLU A 197 -5.36 18.18 -12.27
CA GLU A 197 -4.72 19.51 -12.34
C GLU A 197 -3.90 19.68 -13.63
N GLU A 198 -3.12 18.67 -14.01
CA GLU A 198 -2.34 18.65 -15.26
C GLU A 198 -3.25 18.64 -16.50
N ALA A 199 -4.47 18.08 -16.39
CA ALA A 199 -5.50 18.18 -17.42
C ALA A 199 -6.19 19.55 -17.47
N GLY A 200 -5.76 20.52 -16.64
CA GLY A 200 -6.22 21.91 -16.65
C GLY A 200 -7.38 22.22 -15.72
N VAL A 201 -7.80 21.27 -14.84
CA VAL A 201 -8.85 21.53 -13.86
C VAL A 201 -8.29 22.32 -12.70
N LYS A 202 -8.94 23.43 -12.35
CA LYS A 202 -8.64 24.14 -11.08
C LYS A 202 -9.26 23.34 -9.93
N ILE A 203 -8.42 22.57 -9.27
CA ILE A 203 -8.87 21.71 -8.17
C ILE A 203 -9.17 22.51 -6.91
N LYS A 204 -10.26 22.13 -6.24
CA LYS A 204 -10.55 22.46 -4.87
C LYS A 204 -10.79 21.15 -4.11
N LEU A 205 -10.02 20.93 -3.06
CA LEU A 205 -10.25 19.79 -2.17
C LEU A 205 -11.34 20.14 -1.15
N ILE A 206 -12.25 19.21 -0.92
CA ILE A 206 -13.12 19.27 0.25
C ILE A 206 -12.24 19.19 1.50
N PRO A 207 -12.44 20.08 2.51
CA PRO A 207 -11.62 20.06 3.73
C PRO A 207 -11.59 18.68 4.39
N GLN A 208 -10.40 18.21 4.77
CA GLN A 208 -10.19 16.87 5.36
C GLN A 208 -11.07 16.64 6.60
N ALA A 209 -11.34 17.69 7.38
CA ALA A 209 -12.25 17.59 8.54
C ALA A 209 -13.69 17.19 8.19
N GLN A 210 -14.13 17.38 6.94
CA GLN A 210 -15.44 16.94 6.45
C GLN A 210 -15.41 15.54 5.87
N ILE A 211 -14.23 15.05 5.46
CA ILE A 211 -14.05 13.71 4.93
C ILE A 211 -13.97 12.74 6.11
N PHE A 212 -14.40 11.52 5.89
CA PHE A 212 -14.23 10.47 6.89
C PHE A 212 -12.73 10.15 7.04
N ASP A 213 -12.26 10.11 8.28
CA ASP A 213 -10.87 9.80 8.58
C ASP A 213 -10.59 8.29 8.46
N SER A 214 -10.58 7.82 7.19
CA SER A 214 -10.28 6.43 6.84
C SER A 214 -8.80 6.10 7.06
N MET A 215 -8.45 4.83 7.00
CA MET A 215 -7.06 4.39 7.13
C MET A 215 -6.25 4.70 5.85
N ALA A 216 -4.92 4.80 6.01
CA ALA A 216 -3.98 4.84 4.90
C ALA A 216 -3.95 3.51 4.12
N GLN A 217 -3.13 3.45 3.07
CA GLN A 217 -2.81 2.20 2.39
C GLN A 217 -2.21 1.19 3.37
N SER A 218 -2.50 -0.09 3.15
CA SER A 218 -2.11 -1.16 4.05
C SER A 218 -1.59 -2.38 3.28
N ILE A 219 -0.74 -3.13 3.93
CA ILE A 219 -0.36 -4.48 3.52
C ILE A 219 -1.31 -5.44 4.21
N LEU A 220 -2.02 -6.24 3.40
CA LEU A 220 -2.91 -7.31 3.86
C LEU A 220 -2.21 -8.65 3.76
N ALA A 221 -2.48 -9.53 4.72
CA ALA A 221 -2.09 -10.92 4.68
C ALA A 221 -3.25 -11.83 5.11
N SER A 222 -3.30 -13.07 4.59
CA SER A 222 -4.22 -14.09 5.11
C SER A 222 -3.78 -14.54 6.51
N ASP A 223 -4.73 -15.01 7.32
CA ASP A 223 -4.41 -15.62 8.63
C ASP A 223 -3.47 -16.82 8.46
N ASP A 224 -3.59 -17.55 7.34
CA ASP A 224 -2.71 -18.67 7.00
C ASP A 224 -1.27 -18.19 6.74
N ALA A 225 -1.08 -17.15 5.93
CA ALA A 225 0.25 -16.59 5.65
C ALA A 225 0.90 -16.04 6.94
N ILE A 226 0.14 -15.37 7.80
CA ILE A 226 0.62 -14.86 9.09
C ILE A 226 1.14 -16.00 9.98
N LYS A 227 0.44 -17.14 9.98
CA LYS A 227 0.76 -18.30 10.82
C LYS A 227 1.89 -19.17 10.25
N HIS A 228 1.87 -19.44 8.94
CA HIS A 228 2.74 -20.45 8.34
C HIS A 228 3.90 -19.88 7.52
N HIS A 229 3.83 -18.60 7.14
CA HIS A 229 4.85 -17.90 6.35
C HIS A 229 5.24 -16.53 6.95
N PRO A 230 5.49 -16.44 8.29
CA PRO A 230 5.73 -15.17 8.96
C PRO A 230 6.97 -14.41 8.42
N ASP A 231 7.98 -15.13 7.94
CA ASP A 231 9.19 -14.51 7.37
C ASP A 231 8.91 -13.81 6.05
N ILE A 232 8.07 -14.40 5.19
CA ILE A 232 7.62 -13.78 3.93
C ILE A 232 6.82 -12.51 4.24
N VAL A 233 5.89 -12.59 5.21
CA VAL A 233 5.09 -11.43 5.64
C VAL A 233 6.01 -10.32 6.18
N ARG A 234 6.95 -10.66 7.08
CA ARG A 234 7.90 -9.71 7.66
C ARG A 234 8.78 -9.07 6.59
N GLY A 235 9.40 -9.88 5.73
CA GLY A 235 10.25 -9.38 4.65
C GLY A 235 9.51 -8.45 3.70
N THR A 236 8.26 -8.78 3.35
CA THR A 236 7.40 -7.91 2.53
C THR A 236 7.10 -6.59 3.23
N VAL A 237 6.72 -6.63 4.51
CA VAL A 237 6.44 -5.43 5.31
C VAL A 237 7.67 -4.54 5.38
N GLN A 238 8.82 -5.06 5.81
CA GLN A 238 10.04 -4.27 5.99
C GLN A 238 10.52 -3.65 4.67
N ALA A 239 10.57 -4.43 3.59
CA ALA A 239 10.97 -3.92 2.29
C ALA A 239 10.05 -2.79 1.79
N THR A 240 8.73 -2.95 1.93
CA THR A 240 7.76 -1.92 1.51
C THR A 240 7.90 -0.64 2.34
N LEU A 241 8.10 -0.77 3.66
CA LEU A 241 8.31 0.37 4.55
C LEU A 241 9.61 1.12 4.23
N HIS A 242 10.65 0.43 3.77
CA HIS A 242 11.85 1.09 3.25
C HIS A 242 11.54 1.93 1.99
N GLY A 243 10.75 1.38 1.05
CA GLY A 243 10.32 2.15 -0.13
C GLY A 243 9.46 3.38 0.22
N MET A 244 8.61 3.28 1.24
CA MET A 244 7.85 4.43 1.76
C MET A 244 8.80 5.47 2.40
N ARG A 245 9.79 5.02 3.16
CA ARG A 245 10.79 5.92 3.78
C ARG A 245 11.56 6.71 2.74
N ASP A 246 11.99 6.09 1.66
CA ASP A 246 12.68 6.78 0.56
C ASP A 246 11.84 7.92 -0.02
N ILE A 247 10.50 7.73 -0.12
CA ILE A 247 9.59 8.77 -0.60
C ILE A 247 9.49 9.92 0.41
N ILE A 248 9.45 9.60 1.71
CA ILE A 248 9.36 10.61 2.78
C ILE A 248 10.65 11.45 2.85
N GLU A 249 11.82 10.79 2.76
CA GLU A 249 13.13 11.43 2.90
C GLU A 249 13.47 12.32 1.70
N ASP A 250 13.21 11.85 0.48
CA ASP A 250 13.49 12.59 -0.75
C ASP A 250 12.46 12.26 -1.85
N PRO A 251 11.34 12.98 -1.92
CA PRO A 251 10.32 12.79 -2.96
C PRO A 251 10.88 12.91 -4.38
N ARG A 252 11.91 13.75 -4.61
CA ARG A 252 12.54 13.92 -5.92
C ARG A 252 13.33 12.69 -6.32
N ALA A 253 14.21 12.18 -5.46
CA ALA A 253 14.98 10.97 -5.73
C ALA A 253 14.05 9.76 -5.90
N ALA A 254 12.98 9.68 -5.11
CA ALA A 254 11.93 8.67 -5.24
C ALA A 254 11.23 8.75 -6.61
N ALA A 255 10.90 9.97 -7.09
CA ALA A 255 10.30 10.19 -8.41
C ALA A 255 11.21 9.70 -9.55
N VAL A 256 12.51 10.00 -9.50
CA VAL A 256 13.50 9.50 -10.46
C VAL A 256 13.58 7.97 -10.43
N THR A 257 13.59 7.37 -9.23
CA THR A 257 13.61 5.91 -9.05
C THR A 257 12.36 5.25 -9.63
N PHE A 258 11.19 5.82 -9.36
CA PHE A 258 9.92 5.32 -9.87
C PHE A 258 9.82 5.46 -11.40
N ALA A 259 10.20 6.62 -11.98
CA ALA A 259 10.21 6.83 -13.43
C ALA A 259 11.13 5.85 -14.16
N LYS A 260 12.28 5.49 -13.54
CA LYS A 260 13.17 4.45 -14.06
C LYS A 260 12.51 3.07 -14.06
N ALA A 261 11.75 2.74 -13.01
CA ALA A 261 11.04 1.46 -12.89
C ALA A 261 9.80 1.38 -13.79
N VAL A 262 9.17 2.51 -14.08
CA VAL A 262 7.90 2.61 -14.83
C VAL A 262 8.09 3.53 -16.04
N PRO A 263 8.46 2.99 -17.23
CA PRO A 263 8.80 3.81 -18.42
C PRO A 263 7.71 4.79 -18.88
N ALA A 264 6.44 4.55 -18.54
CA ALA A 264 5.34 5.47 -18.85
C ALA A 264 5.47 6.84 -18.15
N TYR A 265 6.32 6.93 -17.14
CA TYR A 265 6.63 8.17 -16.40
C TYR A 265 8.01 8.75 -16.69
N ALA A 266 8.74 8.22 -17.67
CA ALA A 266 10.01 8.82 -18.11
C ALA A 266 9.78 10.26 -18.56
N GLY A 267 10.55 11.22 -18.00
CA GLY A 267 10.40 12.65 -18.25
C GLY A 267 9.23 13.33 -17.52
N LYS A 268 8.58 12.62 -16.56
CA LYS A 268 7.49 13.15 -15.72
C LYS A 268 7.88 13.20 -14.25
N GLU A 269 9.17 13.31 -13.96
CA GLU A 269 9.69 13.28 -12.60
C GLU A 269 9.18 14.45 -11.75
N ASP A 270 8.88 15.61 -12.37
CA ASP A 270 8.30 16.77 -11.67
C ASP A 270 6.85 16.49 -11.23
N SER A 271 6.04 15.86 -12.09
CA SER A 271 4.68 15.41 -11.76
C SER A 271 4.71 14.38 -10.65
N LEU A 272 5.58 13.37 -10.75
CA LEU A 272 5.75 12.36 -9.71
C LEU A 272 6.18 12.95 -8.37
N GLU A 273 7.11 13.92 -8.39
CA GLU A 273 7.54 14.61 -7.17
C GLU A 273 6.36 15.32 -6.49
N ASN A 274 5.51 16.01 -7.25
CA ASN A 274 4.31 16.66 -6.72
C ASN A 274 3.32 15.65 -6.13
N ILE A 275 3.10 14.53 -6.81
CA ILE A 275 2.27 13.42 -6.29
C ILE A 275 2.86 12.90 -4.97
N PHE A 276 4.15 12.64 -4.91
CA PHE A 276 4.80 12.09 -3.72
C PHE A 276 4.80 13.08 -2.56
N LYS A 277 4.97 14.39 -2.82
CA LYS A 277 4.80 15.43 -1.80
C LYS A 277 3.41 15.41 -1.18
N LEU A 278 2.35 15.25 -2.00
CA LEU A 278 0.98 15.10 -1.48
C LEU A 278 0.83 13.83 -0.63
N TYR A 279 1.42 12.70 -1.04
CA TYR A 279 1.42 11.48 -0.22
C TYR A 279 2.16 11.70 1.10
N VAL A 280 3.32 12.35 1.09
CA VAL A 280 4.07 12.67 2.31
C VAL A 280 3.26 13.55 3.23
N GLU A 281 2.69 14.65 2.72
CA GLU A 281 1.96 15.63 3.50
C GLU A 281 0.66 15.08 4.11
N HIS A 282 -0.12 14.34 3.30
CA HIS A 282 -1.49 13.97 3.70
C HIS A 282 -1.63 12.53 4.18
N VAL A 283 -0.73 11.64 3.79
CA VAL A 283 -0.88 10.19 4.06
C VAL A 283 0.22 9.67 4.97
N TYR A 284 1.50 9.83 4.57
CA TYR A 284 2.62 9.17 5.26
C TYR A 284 3.07 9.88 6.54
N ALA A 285 2.82 11.19 6.64
CA ALA A 285 3.23 11.98 7.79
C ALA A 285 2.62 11.53 9.12
N ASN A 286 3.25 11.96 10.22
CA ASN A 286 2.76 11.82 11.60
C ASN A 286 2.61 10.38 12.14
N GLN A 287 3.20 9.39 11.48
CA GLN A 287 3.26 8.03 12.01
C GLN A 287 4.49 7.87 12.90
N THR A 288 4.30 7.75 14.22
CA THR A 288 5.37 7.64 15.21
C THR A 288 6.28 6.43 14.97
N VAL A 289 5.70 5.30 14.59
CA VAL A 289 6.40 4.07 14.22
C VAL A 289 5.92 3.68 12.82
N PRO A 290 6.77 3.76 11.78
CA PRO A 290 6.39 3.43 10.43
C PRO A 290 5.76 2.04 10.32
N GLY A 291 4.63 1.94 9.65
CA GLY A 291 3.90 0.69 9.45
C GLY A 291 2.94 0.30 10.57
N ARG A 292 3.04 0.91 11.77
CA ARG A 292 2.23 0.52 12.92
C ARG A 292 0.77 0.89 12.74
N ILE A 293 -0.11 -0.08 12.93
CA ILE A 293 -1.56 0.11 12.98
C ILE A 293 -1.92 0.65 14.37
N ASP A 294 -2.58 1.81 14.40
CA ASP A 294 -3.17 2.38 15.62
C ASP A 294 -4.52 1.69 15.90
N PRO A 295 -4.62 0.89 16.98
CA PRO A 295 -5.85 0.17 17.30
C PRO A 295 -7.00 1.12 17.69
N VAL A 296 -6.70 2.29 18.26
CA VAL A 296 -7.73 3.25 18.67
C VAL A 296 -8.40 3.84 17.45
N ARG A 297 -7.61 4.24 16.43
CA ARG A 297 -8.13 4.72 15.16
C ARG A 297 -8.90 3.64 14.41
N LEU A 298 -8.34 2.44 14.29
CA LEU A 298 -9.00 1.32 13.61
C LEU A 298 -10.34 0.96 14.28
N GLU A 299 -10.39 1.00 15.61
CA GLU A 299 -11.63 0.80 16.37
C GLU A 299 -12.66 1.88 16.07
N ALA A 300 -12.28 3.16 16.04
CA ALA A 300 -13.18 4.25 15.69
C ALA A 300 -13.75 4.10 14.28
N VAL A 301 -12.92 3.70 13.31
CA VAL A 301 -13.34 3.42 11.93
C VAL A 301 -14.31 2.23 11.90
N ARG A 302 -14.02 1.15 12.64
CA ARG A 302 -14.86 -0.04 12.75
C ARG A 302 -16.25 0.29 13.30
N GLN A 303 -16.29 1.01 14.43
CA GLN A 303 -17.53 1.42 15.07
C GLN A 303 -18.38 2.28 14.15
N PHE A 304 -17.76 3.22 13.43
CA PHE A 304 -18.47 4.05 12.46
C PHE A 304 -19.07 3.21 11.33
N TYR A 305 -18.33 2.25 10.76
CA TYR A 305 -18.80 1.40 9.67
C TYR A 305 -19.99 0.53 10.09
N VAL A 306 -19.99 0.05 11.33
CA VAL A 306 -21.07 -0.73 11.92
C VAL A 306 -22.30 0.16 12.22
N SER A 307 -22.11 1.28 12.90
CA SER A 307 -23.21 2.18 13.30
C SER A 307 -23.96 2.76 12.09
N GLU A 308 -23.23 3.01 10.99
CA GLU A 308 -23.82 3.56 9.76
C GLU A 308 -24.32 2.48 8.79
N GLY A 309 -24.26 1.21 9.19
CA GLY A 309 -24.74 0.09 8.38
C GLY A 309 -23.95 -0.12 7.09
N ILE A 310 -22.69 0.36 7.04
CA ILE A 310 -21.75 0.09 5.93
C ILE A 310 -21.39 -1.40 5.94
N VAL A 311 -21.23 -1.96 7.14
CA VAL A 311 -21.12 -3.41 7.38
C VAL A 311 -22.25 -3.86 8.30
N THR A 312 -22.77 -5.08 8.06
CA THR A 312 -23.92 -5.62 8.79
C THR A 312 -23.55 -6.48 10.00
N GLN A 313 -22.29 -6.91 10.06
CA GLN A 313 -21.75 -7.70 11.17
C GLN A 313 -20.53 -6.98 11.74
N GLU A 314 -20.43 -7.00 13.05
CA GLU A 314 -19.31 -6.38 13.76
C GLU A 314 -18.13 -7.36 13.87
N PRO A 315 -17.03 -7.17 13.09
CA PRO A 315 -15.85 -8.01 13.24
C PRO A 315 -15.10 -7.65 14.52
N LYS A 316 -14.43 -8.61 15.15
CA LYS A 316 -13.60 -8.36 16.33
C LYS A 316 -12.38 -7.53 15.92
N LEU A 317 -12.01 -6.54 16.74
CA LEU A 317 -10.86 -5.68 16.48
C LEU A 317 -9.57 -6.49 16.28
N ASP A 318 -9.32 -7.48 17.16
CA ASP A 318 -8.12 -8.32 17.11
C ASP A 318 -8.02 -9.18 15.83
N ASP A 319 -9.13 -9.36 15.12
CA ASP A 319 -9.13 -10.07 13.85
C ASP A 319 -8.80 -9.17 12.66
N LEU A 320 -8.76 -7.83 12.85
CA LEU A 320 -8.56 -6.87 11.76
C LEU A 320 -7.09 -6.58 11.48
N TYR A 321 -6.20 -6.80 12.45
CA TYR A 321 -4.79 -6.40 12.32
C TYR A 321 -3.86 -7.23 13.20
N THR A 322 -2.55 -7.07 12.91
CA THR A 322 -1.47 -7.44 13.83
C THR A 322 -0.26 -6.53 13.61
N ASN A 323 0.39 -6.10 14.68
CA ASN A 323 1.62 -5.31 14.65
C ASN A 323 2.90 -6.15 14.84
N GLN A 324 2.79 -7.49 14.83
CA GLN A 324 3.93 -8.39 15.11
C GLN A 324 5.08 -8.33 14.08
N PHE A 325 4.83 -7.72 12.92
CA PHE A 325 5.81 -7.57 11.83
C PHE A 325 6.44 -6.18 11.78
N ILE A 326 6.08 -5.30 12.72
CA ILE A 326 6.58 -3.93 12.80
C ILE A 326 7.76 -3.89 13.76
N ASP A 327 8.90 -3.43 13.26
CA ASP A 327 10.10 -3.27 14.08
C ASP A 327 9.99 -2.00 14.92
N THR A 328 10.02 -2.17 16.25
CA THR A 328 9.92 -1.06 17.20
C THR A 328 11.24 -0.31 17.37
N GLN A 329 12.36 -0.83 16.85
CA GLN A 329 13.69 -0.23 17.02
C GLN A 329 14.03 0.87 16.00
N THR A 330 13.22 1.08 14.97
CA THR A 330 13.49 2.07 13.90
C THR A 330 12.99 3.48 14.23
N ALA A 331 12.43 3.69 15.41
CA ALA A 331 11.88 5.00 15.85
C ALA A 331 12.92 5.95 16.48
N ALA A 332 14.21 5.58 16.49
CA ALA A 332 15.26 6.35 17.19
C ALA A 332 16.50 6.58 16.31
N GLN A 333 16.31 7.08 15.08
CA GLN A 333 17.40 7.70 14.31
C GLN A 333 16.87 8.89 13.52
#